data_e7ae3eaf766da5523b1103a75a7ecfb5
#
_entry.id   e7ae3eaf766da5523b1103a75a7ecfb5
#
_cell.length_a   1.000
_cell.length_b   1.000
_cell.length_c   1.000
_cell.angle_alpha   90.00
_cell.angle_beta   90.00
_cell.angle_gamma   90.00
#
_symmetry.space_group_name_H-M   'P 1'
#
loop_
_entity.id
_entity.type
_entity.pdbx_description
1 polymer ?
#
loop_
_entity_poly.entity_id
_entity_poly.type
_entity_poly.pdbx_seq_one_letter_code
_entity_poly.pdbx_strand_id
1 'polypeptide(L)'
;ILDNLLSNAVKFTSEGGNIRLSLFYRQETGLLEICVSDTGAGIPQQDIPYIFQRFFQSPHSGSKEGTGIGLYLVKTYTELHGGSIDGVTSEKGKGTSIGLSIPVIAVEEDEIPVIASKKQLESLPILKPIEAESQDEKFLSNIIRLIEDHLSDADLNVNALCELSGISNKQIYRKIKQLTGMSPVEYIKSIRMKKAAMLLQQKKFTVAEVMYMVGFSN
;
A
#
# COMPACT_ATOMS: atom_id res chain seq x y z
N ILE A 1 3.60 0.48 -8.68
CA ILE A 1 4.61 -0.37 -8.01
C ILE A 1 5.66 0.51 -7.34
N LEU A 2 6.39 1.32 -8.11
CA LEU A 2 7.49 2.15 -7.59
C LEU A 2 7.04 3.12 -6.51
N ASP A 3 5.91 3.80 -6.70
CA ASP A 3 5.37 4.76 -5.72
C ASP A 3 5.15 4.11 -4.35
N ASN A 4 4.60 2.88 -4.32
CA ASN A 4 4.35 2.18 -3.07
C ASN A 4 5.65 1.72 -2.39
N LEU A 5 6.65 1.29 -3.15
CA LEU A 5 7.95 0.91 -2.60
C LEU A 5 8.71 2.13 -2.06
N LEU A 6 8.77 3.21 -2.84
CA LEU A 6 9.48 4.43 -2.45
C LEU A 6 8.78 5.14 -1.29
N SER A 7 7.45 5.22 -1.31
CA SER A 7 6.67 5.79 -0.20
C SER A 7 6.92 5.03 1.12
N ASN A 8 6.94 3.69 1.07
CA ASN A 8 7.30 2.89 2.24
C ASN A 8 8.74 3.17 2.70
N ALA A 9 9.70 3.21 1.78
CA ALA A 9 11.09 3.50 2.11
C ALA A 9 11.22 4.88 2.79
N VAL A 10 10.59 5.92 2.25
CA VAL A 10 10.59 7.28 2.85
C VAL A 10 9.92 7.26 4.23
N LYS A 11 8.77 6.60 4.34
CA LYS A 11 8.00 6.55 5.58
C LYS A 11 8.75 5.88 6.73
N PHE A 12 9.49 4.83 6.45
CA PHE A 12 10.16 4.02 7.49
C PHE A 12 11.63 4.36 7.68
N THR A 13 12.21 5.22 6.84
CA THR A 13 13.57 5.74 7.01
C THR A 13 13.54 7.02 7.84
N SER A 14 14.42 7.10 8.81
CA SER A 14 14.57 8.32 9.63
C SER A 14 15.35 9.38 8.86
N GLU A 15 15.27 10.63 9.31
CA GLU A 15 16.07 11.75 8.78
C GLU A 15 17.57 11.40 8.81
N GLY A 16 18.28 11.71 7.72
CA GLY A 16 19.67 11.32 7.52
C GLY A 16 19.90 9.88 7.03
N GLY A 17 18.85 9.07 6.90
CA GLY A 17 18.95 7.74 6.31
C GLY A 17 19.06 7.77 4.78
N ASN A 18 19.32 6.61 4.18
CA ASN A 18 19.52 6.46 2.75
C ASN A 18 18.44 5.58 2.13
N ILE A 19 18.00 5.97 0.94
CA ILE A 19 17.11 5.19 0.08
C ILE A 19 17.78 5.02 -1.27
N ARG A 20 17.81 3.80 -1.78
CA ARG A 20 18.41 3.48 -3.07
C ARG A 20 17.39 2.78 -3.95
N LEU A 21 17.19 3.28 -5.16
CA LEU A 21 16.51 2.61 -6.25
C LEU A 21 17.55 2.06 -7.23
N SER A 22 17.50 0.79 -7.53
CA SER A 22 18.35 0.13 -8.52
C SER A 22 17.47 -0.49 -9.60
N LEU A 23 17.82 -0.25 -10.85
CA LEU A 23 17.15 -0.79 -12.03
C LEU A 23 18.21 -1.52 -12.86
N PHE A 24 17.93 -2.75 -13.24
CA PHE A 24 18.82 -3.54 -14.07
C PHE A 24 18.01 -4.32 -15.12
N TYR A 25 18.28 -4.05 -16.39
CA TYR A 25 17.67 -4.80 -17.48
C TYR A 25 18.54 -6.01 -17.87
N ARG A 26 17.95 -7.20 -17.78
CA ARG A 26 18.58 -8.44 -18.24
C ARG A 26 18.16 -8.73 -19.66
N GLN A 27 19.04 -8.41 -20.58
CA GLN A 27 18.78 -8.58 -22.02
C GLN A 27 18.50 -10.04 -22.39
N GLU A 28 19.19 -11.00 -21.74
CA GLU A 28 19.03 -12.44 -21.99
C GLU A 28 17.64 -12.99 -21.66
N THR A 29 16.98 -12.43 -20.65
CA THR A 29 15.68 -12.90 -20.16
C THR A 29 14.55 -11.92 -20.50
N GLY A 30 14.84 -10.72 -20.99
CA GLY A 30 13.85 -9.67 -21.19
C GLY A 30 13.22 -9.15 -19.89
N LEU A 31 13.94 -9.28 -18.76
CA LEU A 31 13.42 -8.86 -17.44
C LEU A 31 14.05 -7.55 -17.01
N LEU A 32 13.21 -6.65 -16.49
CA LEU A 32 13.63 -5.48 -15.74
C LEU A 32 13.59 -5.83 -14.24
N GLU A 33 14.77 -5.92 -13.64
CA GLU A 33 14.92 -6.08 -12.19
C GLU A 33 14.86 -4.70 -11.53
N ILE A 34 14.04 -4.58 -10.50
CA ILE A 34 13.82 -3.37 -9.72
C ILE A 34 14.08 -3.71 -8.26
N CYS A 35 14.96 -2.95 -7.62
CA CYS A 35 15.25 -3.10 -6.20
C CYS A 35 15.17 -1.76 -5.49
N VAL A 36 14.37 -1.69 -4.42
CA VAL A 36 14.33 -0.55 -3.51
C VAL A 36 14.90 -0.97 -2.17
N SER A 37 15.92 -0.26 -1.72
CA SER A 37 16.59 -0.51 -0.43
C SER A 37 16.56 0.76 0.42
N ASP A 38 16.34 0.60 1.70
CA ASP A 38 16.38 1.68 2.68
C ASP A 38 17.22 1.30 3.91
N THR A 39 17.64 2.29 4.68
CA THR A 39 18.33 2.12 5.97
C THR A 39 17.41 2.44 7.15
N GLY A 40 16.12 2.15 7.00
CA GLY A 40 15.09 2.46 7.98
C GLY A 40 14.97 1.46 9.13
N ALA A 41 13.79 1.44 9.73
CA ALA A 41 13.50 0.62 10.91
C ALA A 41 13.63 -0.90 10.67
N GLY A 42 13.58 -1.35 9.41
CA GLY A 42 13.56 -2.76 9.06
C GLY A 42 12.29 -3.48 9.48
N ILE A 43 12.17 -4.73 9.04
CA ILE A 43 11.02 -5.61 9.29
C ILE A 43 11.50 -6.82 10.10
N PRO A 44 10.82 -7.16 11.22
CA PRO A 44 11.12 -8.38 11.95
C PRO A 44 10.99 -9.62 11.06
N GLN A 45 11.88 -10.59 11.20
CA GLN A 45 11.91 -11.81 10.38
C GLN A 45 10.57 -12.57 10.40
N GLN A 46 9.90 -12.60 11.54
CA GLN A 46 8.59 -13.24 11.71
C GLN A 46 7.47 -12.57 10.91
N ASP A 47 7.63 -11.30 10.54
CA ASP A 47 6.63 -10.53 9.82
C ASP A 47 6.82 -10.62 8.28
N ILE A 48 8.04 -10.92 7.81
CA ILE A 48 8.38 -10.97 6.38
C ILE A 48 7.42 -11.84 5.55
N PRO A 49 6.99 -13.03 5.97
CA PRO A 49 6.04 -13.84 5.21
C PRO A 49 4.67 -13.19 4.98
N TYR A 50 4.34 -12.18 5.78
CA TYR A 50 3.00 -11.58 5.81
C TYR A 50 2.93 -10.19 5.19
N ILE A 51 4.06 -9.52 4.93
CA ILE A 51 4.09 -8.11 4.49
C ILE A 51 3.35 -7.83 3.18
N PHE A 52 3.19 -8.82 2.34
CA PHE A 52 2.41 -8.72 1.10
C PHE A 52 0.94 -9.14 1.24
N GLN A 53 0.50 -9.49 2.46
CA GLN A 53 -0.91 -9.77 2.71
C GLN A 53 -1.69 -8.46 2.84
N ARG A 54 -2.94 -8.50 2.41
CA ARG A 54 -3.85 -7.35 2.52
C ARG A 54 -4.03 -6.95 3.98
N PHE A 55 -3.97 -5.65 4.21
CA PHE A 55 -4.18 -5.04 5.54
C PHE A 55 -3.16 -5.48 6.60
N PHE A 56 -2.10 -6.17 6.20
CA PHE A 56 -1.06 -6.52 7.14
C PHE A 56 -0.30 -5.26 7.56
N GLN A 57 -0.16 -5.10 8.85
CA GLN A 57 0.67 -4.09 9.49
C GLN A 57 1.45 -4.79 10.59
N SER A 58 2.77 -4.62 10.61
CA SER A 58 3.58 -5.18 11.68
C SER A 58 3.18 -4.56 13.02
N PRO A 59 2.85 -5.37 14.03
CA PRO A 59 2.57 -4.86 15.38
C PRO A 59 3.75 -4.08 15.98
N HIS A 60 4.93 -4.26 15.39
CA HIS A 60 6.20 -3.69 15.87
C HIS A 60 6.62 -2.41 15.13
N SER A 61 5.83 -1.94 14.16
CA SER A 61 6.20 -0.78 13.33
C SER A 61 5.93 0.58 13.98
N GLY A 62 5.52 0.62 15.24
CA GLY A 62 5.17 1.86 15.94
C GLY A 62 3.88 2.49 15.40
N SER A 63 3.61 3.74 15.79
CA SER A 63 2.39 4.49 15.42
C SER A 63 2.43 5.11 14.02
N LYS A 64 3.26 4.60 13.10
CA LYS A 64 3.27 5.10 11.73
C LYS A 64 2.05 4.59 10.98
N GLU A 65 1.08 5.47 10.76
CA GLU A 65 -0.16 5.19 10.05
C GLU A 65 0.07 4.60 8.65
N GLY A 66 -0.77 3.65 8.27
CA GLY A 66 -0.77 3.06 6.94
C GLY A 66 -1.98 2.16 6.77
N THR A 67 -2.36 1.89 5.53
CA THR A 67 -3.51 1.04 5.20
C THR A 67 -3.18 -0.45 5.21
N GLY A 68 -1.90 -0.82 5.20
CA GLY A 68 -1.44 -2.20 5.02
C GLY A 68 -1.74 -2.76 3.62
N ILE A 69 -1.89 -1.88 2.62
CA ILE A 69 -2.28 -2.25 1.25
C ILE A 69 -1.12 -2.03 0.27
N GLY A 70 -0.20 -1.11 0.56
CA GLY A 70 0.84 -0.71 -0.39
C GLY A 70 1.67 -1.88 -0.91
N LEU A 71 2.23 -2.72 -0.04
CA LEU A 71 3.00 -3.90 -0.48
C LEU A 71 2.14 -4.99 -1.11
N TYR A 72 0.88 -5.14 -0.67
CA TYR A 72 -0.06 -6.01 -1.37
C TYR A 72 -0.28 -5.56 -2.83
N LEU A 73 -0.45 -4.25 -3.07
CA LEU A 73 -0.56 -3.70 -4.42
C LEU A 73 0.73 -3.88 -5.23
N VAL A 74 1.90 -3.73 -4.59
CA VAL A 74 3.19 -4.03 -5.25
C VAL A 74 3.17 -5.46 -5.79
N LYS A 75 2.86 -6.45 -4.95
CA LYS A 75 2.80 -7.85 -5.36
C LYS A 75 1.77 -8.07 -6.48
N THR A 76 0.54 -7.61 -6.26
CA THR A 76 -0.57 -7.79 -7.22
C THR A 76 -0.26 -7.19 -8.59
N TYR A 77 0.28 -5.97 -8.63
CA TYR A 77 0.61 -5.34 -9.91
C TYR A 77 1.85 -5.97 -10.56
N THR A 78 2.83 -6.43 -9.78
CA THR A 78 3.96 -7.18 -10.32
C THR A 78 3.49 -8.45 -11.00
N GLU A 79 2.63 -9.23 -10.34
CA GLU A 79 2.04 -10.45 -10.90
C GLU A 79 1.16 -10.18 -12.13
N LEU A 80 0.36 -9.11 -12.13
CA LEU A 80 -0.45 -8.69 -13.27
C LEU A 80 0.38 -8.31 -14.50
N HIS A 81 1.61 -7.84 -14.30
CA HIS A 81 2.57 -7.58 -15.38
C HIS A 81 3.40 -8.81 -15.76
N GLY A 82 3.04 -9.99 -15.26
CA GLY A 82 3.77 -11.24 -15.52
C GLY A 82 5.12 -11.32 -14.79
N GLY A 83 5.34 -10.48 -13.81
CA GLY A 83 6.55 -10.42 -13.00
C GLY A 83 6.45 -11.20 -11.69
N SER A 84 7.50 -11.15 -10.88
CA SER A 84 7.60 -11.80 -9.57
C SER A 84 8.30 -10.92 -8.54
N ILE A 85 8.00 -11.17 -7.26
CA ILE A 85 8.83 -10.65 -6.16
C ILE A 85 10.02 -11.58 -6.00
N ASP A 86 11.22 -11.06 -6.20
CA ASP A 86 12.46 -11.85 -6.21
C ASP A 86 12.99 -12.09 -4.79
N GLY A 87 12.67 -11.20 -3.87
CA GLY A 87 13.05 -11.38 -2.48
C GLY A 87 12.87 -10.14 -1.62
N VAL A 88 12.87 -10.40 -0.32
CA VAL A 88 12.88 -9.38 0.73
C VAL A 88 14.02 -9.69 1.68
N THR A 89 14.93 -8.74 1.81
CA THR A 89 15.99 -8.79 2.84
C THR A 89 15.74 -7.66 3.81
N SER A 90 15.53 -7.98 5.07
CA SER A 90 15.30 -6.98 6.10
C SER A 90 15.77 -7.47 7.45
N GLU A 91 16.30 -6.56 8.24
CA GLU A 91 16.66 -6.80 9.63
C GLU A 91 16.26 -5.57 10.45
N LYS A 92 15.64 -5.81 11.61
CA LYS A 92 15.19 -4.75 12.50
C LYS A 92 16.34 -3.79 12.83
N GLY A 93 16.16 -2.51 12.53
CA GLY A 93 17.15 -1.45 12.75
C GLY A 93 18.24 -1.32 11.68
N LYS A 94 18.23 -2.17 10.62
CA LYS A 94 19.23 -2.11 9.54
C LYS A 94 18.63 -1.78 8.17
N GLY A 95 17.30 -1.64 8.11
CA GLY A 95 16.58 -1.30 6.89
C GLY A 95 15.98 -2.48 6.15
N THR A 96 15.45 -2.20 4.98
CA THR A 96 14.75 -3.16 4.13
C THR A 96 15.21 -3.05 2.69
N SER A 97 15.29 -4.19 1.99
CA SER A 97 15.51 -4.26 0.56
C SER A 97 14.45 -5.18 -0.05
N ILE A 98 13.72 -4.68 -1.03
CA ILE A 98 12.69 -5.43 -1.76
C ILE A 98 13.06 -5.43 -3.23
N GLY A 99 13.23 -6.64 -3.79
CA GLY A 99 13.51 -6.89 -5.19
C GLY A 99 12.31 -7.49 -5.91
N LEU A 100 12.10 -7.08 -7.14
CA LEU A 100 11.11 -7.66 -8.05
C LEU A 100 11.61 -7.62 -9.49
N SER A 101 11.06 -8.48 -10.34
CA SER A 101 11.32 -8.49 -11.77
C SER A 101 10.04 -8.41 -12.57
N ILE A 102 10.08 -7.71 -13.70
CA ILE A 102 8.96 -7.54 -14.62
C ILE A 102 9.45 -7.81 -16.04
N PRO A 103 8.75 -8.64 -16.87
CA PRO A 103 9.07 -8.77 -18.28
C PRO A 103 8.80 -7.46 -19.00
N VAL A 104 9.75 -7.02 -19.82
CA VAL A 104 9.64 -5.80 -20.62
C VAL A 104 10.01 -6.11 -22.06
N ILE A 105 9.35 -5.41 -22.99
CA ILE A 105 9.70 -5.46 -24.40
C ILE A 105 10.68 -4.33 -24.64
N ALA A 106 11.89 -4.69 -25.10
CA ALA A 106 12.85 -3.69 -25.56
C ALA A 106 12.30 -3.06 -26.86
N VAL A 107 12.18 -1.74 -26.92
CA VAL A 107 11.92 -0.99 -28.13
C VAL A 107 13.25 -0.51 -28.72
N GLU A 108 13.38 -0.49 -30.05
CA GLU A 108 14.56 0.05 -30.70
C GLU A 108 14.68 1.55 -30.44
N GLU A 109 15.93 2.05 -30.35
CA GLU A 109 16.22 3.45 -29.95
C GLU A 109 15.50 4.50 -30.81
N ASP A 110 15.21 4.19 -32.07
CA ASP A 110 14.54 5.09 -33.00
C ASP A 110 13.07 5.34 -32.68
N GLU A 111 12.44 4.55 -31.81
CA GLU A 111 11.05 4.67 -31.38
C GLU A 111 10.89 5.34 -30.00
N ILE A 112 11.99 5.61 -29.31
CA ILE A 112 11.94 6.26 -28.00
C ILE A 112 11.93 7.78 -28.21
N PRO A 113 10.83 8.49 -27.92
CA PRO A 113 10.90 9.94 -27.87
C PRO A 113 11.92 10.32 -26.80
N VAL A 114 12.99 11.03 -27.19
CA VAL A 114 14.02 11.53 -26.28
C VAL A 114 13.37 12.42 -25.24
N ILE A 115 12.94 11.81 -24.15
CA ILE A 115 12.42 12.53 -23.00
C ILE A 115 13.61 12.93 -22.14
N ALA A 116 14.02 14.18 -22.30
CA ALA A 116 14.97 14.92 -21.51
C ALA A 116 16.46 14.76 -21.83
N SER A 117 17.00 15.73 -22.55
CA SER A 117 18.43 16.07 -22.46
C SER A 117 18.82 16.41 -21.00
N LYS A 118 20.07 16.12 -20.62
CA LYS A 118 20.63 16.42 -19.28
C LYS A 118 20.32 17.85 -18.79
N LYS A 119 20.14 18.79 -19.71
CA LYS A 119 19.77 20.18 -19.46
C LYS A 119 18.30 20.37 -19.02
N GLN A 120 17.40 19.44 -19.36
CA GLN A 120 16.01 19.46 -18.92
C GLN A 120 15.82 18.80 -17.55
N LEU A 121 16.72 17.89 -17.15
CA LEU A 121 16.72 17.37 -15.78
C LEU A 121 17.14 18.43 -14.75
N GLU A 122 18.03 19.36 -15.11
CA GLU A 122 18.47 20.47 -14.23
C GLU A 122 17.41 21.57 -14.09
N SER A 123 16.45 21.63 -14.99
CA SER A 123 15.34 22.61 -14.96
C SER A 123 14.03 22.04 -14.38
N LEU A 124 14.00 20.77 -13.97
CA LEU A 124 12.87 20.25 -13.22
C LEU A 124 12.81 20.97 -11.88
N PRO A 125 11.66 21.54 -11.49
CA PRO A 125 11.52 22.10 -10.15
C PRO A 125 11.92 21.02 -9.15
N ILE A 126 12.78 21.38 -8.21
CA ILE A 126 13.14 20.54 -7.07
C ILE A 126 11.84 19.95 -6.55
N LEU A 127 11.68 18.65 -6.75
CA LEU A 127 10.49 17.93 -6.31
C LEU A 127 10.33 18.24 -4.83
N LYS A 128 9.25 18.95 -4.50
CA LYS A 128 8.79 19.04 -3.11
C LYS A 128 8.74 17.63 -2.57
N PRO A 129 9.01 17.39 -1.27
CA PRO A 129 8.96 16.06 -0.69
C PRO A 129 7.70 15.34 -1.19
N ILE A 130 7.89 14.19 -1.84
CA ILE A 130 6.79 13.43 -2.39
C ILE A 130 6.03 12.83 -1.21
N GLU A 131 5.04 13.55 -0.72
CA GLU A 131 3.89 12.96 -0.04
C GLU A 131 3.00 12.31 -1.10
N ALA A 132 3.53 11.35 -1.82
CA ALA A 132 2.80 10.70 -2.89
C ALA A 132 2.33 9.32 -2.45
N GLU A 133 1.30 9.31 -1.61
CA GLU A 133 0.37 8.18 -1.67
C GLU A 133 -0.13 8.04 -3.11
N SER A 134 -0.10 6.84 -3.67
CA SER A 134 -0.67 6.61 -5.00
C SER A 134 -2.15 7.03 -5.00
N GLN A 135 -2.71 7.41 -6.15
CA GLN A 135 -4.14 7.80 -6.20
C GLN A 135 -5.06 6.67 -5.68
N ASP A 136 -4.64 5.43 -5.85
CA ASP A 136 -5.38 4.26 -5.34
C ASP A 136 -5.20 4.09 -3.83
N GLU A 137 -4.03 4.38 -3.27
CA GLU A 137 -3.84 4.46 -1.82
C GLU A 137 -4.64 5.61 -1.20
N LYS A 138 -4.60 6.80 -1.78
CA LYS A 138 -5.42 7.94 -1.35
C LYS A 138 -6.90 7.62 -1.34
N PHE A 139 -7.37 6.94 -2.40
CA PHE A 139 -8.76 6.51 -2.47
C PHE A 139 -9.08 5.54 -1.33
N LEU A 140 -8.27 4.49 -1.13
CA LEU A 140 -8.52 3.50 -0.08
C LEU A 140 -8.34 4.08 1.31
N SER A 141 -7.33 4.92 1.56
CA SER A 141 -7.14 5.64 2.82
C SER A 141 -8.35 6.50 3.17
N ASN A 142 -8.88 7.24 2.19
CA ASN A 142 -10.08 8.04 2.40
C ASN A 142 -11.30 7.17 2.71
N ILE A 143 -11.50 6.07 1.98
CA ILE A 143 -12.60 5.13 2.24
C ILE A 143 -12.47 4.48 3.62
N ILE A 144 -11.26 4.04 4.01
CA ILE A 144 -11.01 3.45 5.34
C ILE A 144 -11.34 4.49 6.41
N ARG A 145 -10.83 5.71 6.29
CA ARG A 145 -11.08 6.79 7.24
C ARG A 145 -12.58 7.06 7.39
N LEU A 146 -13.31 7.18 6.28
CA LEU A 146 -14.76 7.40 6.33
C LEU A 146 -15.50 6.26 7.03
N ILE A 147 -15.07 5.01 6.82
CA ILE A 147 -15.65 3.85 7.52
C ILE A 147 -15.29 3.88 9.00
N GLU A 148 -14.04 4.23 9.36
CA GLU A 148 -13.60 4.31 10.76
C GLU A 148 -14.27 5.44 11.53
N ASP A 149 -14.46 6.61 10.92
CA ASP A 149 -15.15 7.76 11.50
C ASP A 149 -16.62 7.44 11.80
N HIS A 150 -17.24 6.52 11.06
CA HIS A 150 -18.64 6.12 11.19
C HIS A 150 -18.79 4.65 11.63
N LEU A 151 -17.77 4.10 12.29
CA LEU A 151 -17.69 2.68 12.58
C LEU A 151 -18.83 2.16 13.45
N SER A 152 -19.26 2.96 14.43
CA SER A 152 -20.35 2.64 15.37
C SER A 152 -21.75 2.80 14.77
N ASP A 153 -21.87 3.44 13.61
CA ASP A 153 -23.14 3.61 12.92
C ASP A 153 -23.59 2.30 12.28
N ALA A 154 -24.65 1.69 12.82
CA ALA A 154 -25.18 0.43 12.30
C ALA A 154 -25.75 0.56 10.87
N ASP A 155 -26.18 1.75 10.48
CA ASP A 155 -26.76 2.05 9.16
C ASP A 155 -25.70 2.40 8.11
N LEU A 156 -24.42 2.43 8.46
CA LEU A 156 -23.33 2.64 7.51
C LEU A 156 -23.34 1.54 6.44
N ASN A 157 -23.78 1.90 5.27
CA ASN A 157 -23.85 1.06 4.09
C ASN A 157 -23.16 1.71 2.87
N VAL A 158 -23.21 1.08 1.70
CA VAL A 158 -22.56 1.59 0.49
C VAL A 158 -23.12 2.93 0.05
N ASN A 159 -24.41 3.17 0.22
CA ASN A 159 -25.03 4.45 -0.16
C ASN A 159 -24.57 5.58 0.75
N ALA A 160 -24.55 5.35 2.07
CA ALA A 160 -23.99 6.30 3.03
C ALA A 160 -22.52 6.61 2.71
N LEU A 161 -21.74 5.57 2.34
CA LEU A 161 -20.34 5.77 1.94
C LEU A 161 -20.20 6.60 0.64
N CYS A 162 -21.15 6.45 -0.31
CA CYS A 162 -21.20 7.30 -1.51
C CYS A 162 -21.49 8.76 -1.16
N GLU A 163 -22.43 9.00 -0.29
CA GLU A 163 -22.79 10.36 0.16
C GLU A 163 -21.60 11.02 0.89
N LEU A 164 -20.97 10.30 1.82
CA LEU A 164 -19.83 10.81 2.59
C LEU A 164 -18.59 11.06 1.71
N SER A 165 -18.35 10.22 0.71
CA SER A 165 -17.16 10.32 -0.14
C SER A 165 -17.35 11.24 -1.36
N GLY A 166 -18.61 11.56 -1.73
CA GLY A 166 -18.92 12.23 -2.99
C GLY A 166 -18.65 11.38 -4.25
N ILE A 167 -18.45 10.08 -4.09
CA ILE A 167 -18.09 9.16 -5.19
C ILE A 167 -19.31 8.30 -5.54
N SER A 168 -19.57 8.14 -6.85
CA SER A 168 -20.71 7.34 -7.29
C SER A 168 -20.59 5.87 -6.89
N ASN A 169 -21.73 5.21 -6.65
CA ASN A 169 -21.80 3.80 -6.27
C ASN A 169 -21.04 2.89 -7.27
N LYS A 170 -21.21 3.17 -8.58
CA LYS A 170 -20.50 2.42 -9.64
C LYS A 170 -18.98 2.54 -9.53
N GLN A 171 -18.46 3.72 -9.18
CA GLN A 171 -17.02 3.95 -9.01
C GLN A 171 -16.50 3.30 -7.73
N ILE A 172 -17.23 3.43 -6.60
CA ILE A 172 -16.87 2.77 -5.33
C ILE A 172 -16.82 1.26 -5.55
N TYR A 173 -17.86 0.67 -6.15
CA TYR A 173 -17.94 -0.76 -6.39
C TYR A 173 -16.76 -1.25 -7.25
N ARG A 174 -16.52 -0.58 -8.38
CA ARG A 174 -15.43 -0.93 -9.29
C ARG A 174 -14.06 -0.81 -8.62
N LYS A 175 -13.76 0.33 -7.97
CA LYS A 175 -12.45 0.57 -7.37
C LYS A 175 -12.19 -0.34 -6.17
N ILE A 176 -13.15 -0.48 -5.25
CA ILE A 176 -12.97 -1.38 -4.11
C ILE A 176 -12.79 -2.81 -4.61
N LYS A 177 -13.61 -3.28 -5.55
CA LYS A 177 -13.48 -4.64 -6.10
C LYS A 177 -12.13 -4.86 -6.79
N GLN A 178 -11.69 -3.89 -7.57
CA GLN A 178 -10.40 -3.94 -8.28
C GLN A 178 -9.21 -3.97 -7.30
N LEU A 179 -9.23 -3.10 -6.28
CA LEU A 179 -8.10 -2.91 -5.37
C LEU A 179 -8.07 -3.93 -4.23
N THR A 180 -9.23 -4.41 -3.78
CA THR A 180 -9.33 -5.31 -2.62
C THR A 180 -9.81 -6.71 -2.95
N GLY A 181 -10.40 -6.91 -4.14
CA GLY A 181 -11.09 -8.13 -4.54
C GLY A 181 -12.40 -8.39 -3.81
N MET A 182 -12.80 -7.50 -2.89
CA MET A 182 -14.03 -7.60 -2.11
C MET A 182 -15.12 -6.70 -2.70
N SER A 183 -16.39 -7.04 -2.44
CA SER A 183 -17.45 -6.06 -2.63
C SER A 183 -17.37 -4.95 -1.57
N PRO A 184 -17.92 -3.75 -1.80
CA PRO A 184 -17.92 -2.68 -0.78
C PRO A 184 -18.56 -3.10 0.55
N VAL A 185 -19.60 -3.92 0.50
CA VAL A 185 -20.26 -4.46 1.72
C VAL A 185 -19.31 -5.36 2.51
N GLU A 186 -18.64 -6.29 1.83
CA GLU A 186 -17.63 -7.16 2.45
C GLU A 186 -16.46 -6.35 2.99
N TYR A 187 -16.08 -5.27 2.29
CA TYR A 187 -14.99 -4.40 2.70
C TYR A 187 -15.31 -3.65 3.99
N ILE A 188 -16.51 -3.02 4.10
CA ILE A 188 -16.98 -2.38 5.34
C ILE A 188 -16.97 -3.40 6.48
N LYS A 189 -17.54 -4.60 6.25
CA LYS A 189 -17.58 -5.67 7.24
C LYS A 189 -16.18 -6.10 7.68
N SER A 190 -15.22 -6.20 6.76
CA SER A 190 -13.84 -6.60 7.07
C SER A 190 -13.14 -5.58 7.98
N ILE A 191 -13.35 -4.28 7.76
CA ILE A 191 -12.80 -3.21 8.60
C ILE A 191 -13.41 -3.27 10.00
N ARG A 192 -14.74 -3.42 10.10
CA ARG A 192 -15.44 -3.59 11.38
C ARG A 192 -14.90 -4.78 12.18
N MET A 193 -14.75 -5.94 11.54
CA MET A 193 -14.23 -7.15 12.17
C MET A 193 -12.77 -6.98 12.63
N LYS A 194 -11.93 -6.32 11.82
CA LYS A 194 -10.54 -6.02 12.20
C LYS A 194 -10.50 -5.14 13.45
N LYS A 195 -11.32 -4.09 13.50
CA LYS A 195 -11.40 -3.21 14.66
C LYS A 195 -11.93 -3.92 15.90
N ALA A 196 -12.95 -4.77 15.73
CA ALA A 196 -13.47 -5.61 16.81
C ALA A 196 -12.39 -6.50 17.40
N ALA A 197 -11.60 -7.19 16.56
CA ALA A 197 -10.49 -8.03 17.02
C ALA A 197 -9.45 -7.24 17.80
N MET A 198 -9.09 -6.03 17.34
CA MET A 198 -8.15 -5.15 18.06
C MET A 198 -8.68 -4.72 19.43
N LEU A 199 -9.97 -4.38 19.52
CA LEU A 199 -10.60 -3.97 20.79
C LEU A 199 -10.67 -5.15 21.77
N LEU A 200 -11.02 -6.35 21.31
CA LEU A 200 -11.05 -7.57 22.15
C LEU A 200 -9.67 -7.95 22.66
N GLN A 201 -8.61 -7.76 21.87
CA GLN A 201 -7.23 -8.01 22.32
C GLN A 201 -6.81 -7.14 23.52
N GLN A 202 -7.38 -5.94 23.65
CA GLN A 202 -7.10 -5.05 24.79
C GLN A 202 -7.66 -5.57 26.11
N LYS A 203 -8.54 -6.57 26.09
CA LYS A 203 -9.20 -7.17 27.28
C LYS A 203 -9.91 -6.15 28.20
N LYS A 204 -10.29 -5.00 27.67
CA LYS A 204 -10.94 -3.90 28.41
C LYS A 204 -12.46 -3.87 28.22
N PHE A 205 -12.95 -4.53 27.16
CA PHE A 205 -14.34 -4.45 26.72
C PHE A 205 -14.92 -5.85 26.61
N THR A 206 -16.19 -6.00 26.88
CA THR A 206 -16.97 -7.22 26.63
C THR A 206 -17.25 -7.36 25.13
N VAL A 207 -17.60 -8.57 24.70
CA VAL A 207 -17.98 -8.82 23.29
C VAL A 207 -19.18 -7.96 22.88
N ALA A 208 -20.17 -7.80 23.76
CA ALA A 208 -21.36 -7.00 23.49
C ALA A 208 -21.02 -5.50 23.29
N GLU A 209 -20.17 -4.94 24.14
CA GLU A 209 -19.67 -3.56 24.01
C GLU A 209 -18.89 -3.39 22.70
N VAL A 210 -17.99 -4.32 22.37
CA VAL A 210 -17.24 -4.26 21.11
C VAL A 210 -18.17 -4.34 19.90
N MET A 211 -19.18 -5.21 19.91
CA MET A 211 -20.15 -5.29 18.83
C MET A 211 -20.85 -3.95 18.60
N TYR A 212 -21.29 -3.30 19.66
CA TYR A 212 -21.90 -1.98 19.57
C TYR A 212 -20.93 -0.91 19.05
N MET A 213 -19.69 -0.90 19.57
CA MET A 213 -18.64 0.05 19.16
C MET A 213 -18.27 -0.05 17.67
N VAL A 214 -18.43 -1.22 17.06
CA VAL A 214 -18.10 -1.44 15.64
C VAL A 214 -19.34 -1.51 14.74
N GLY A 215 -20.51 -1.09 15.25
CA GLY A 215 -21.75 -0.94 14.46
C GLY A 215 -22.43 -2.26 14.06
N PHE A 216 -22.27 -3.32 14.85
CA PHE A 216 -23.12 -4.51 14.73
C PHE A 216 -24.29 -4.36 15.70
N SER A 217 -25.48 -4.15 15.15
CA SER A 217 -26.76 -4.28 15.89
C SER A 217 -27.18 -5.75 15.91
N ASN A 218 -27.80 -6.16 17.02
CA ASN A 218 -28.47 -7.47 17.12
C ASN A 218 -29.61 -7.61 16.13
#